data_307bcf1fd8334dfb25c9a0d4e4ce9807
#
_entry.id   307bcf1fd8334dfb25c9a0d4e4ce9807
#
_cell.length_a   1.000
_cell.length_b   1.000
_cell.length_c   1.000
_cell.angle_alpha   90.00
_cell.angle_beta   90.00
_cell.angle_gamma   90.00
#
_symmetry.space_group_name_H-M   'P 1'
#
loop_
_entity.id
_entity.type
_entity.pdbx_description
1 polymer ?
#
loop_
_entity_poly.entity_id
_entity_poly.type
_entity_poly.pdbx_seq_one_letter_code
_entity_poly.pdbx_strand_id
1 'polypeptide(L)' 'MVVQVVGRQKISFNTKDGSHVEGTNLYCLAHNPKIDGLEAMKLYVPVEIEIPKGLELNATVHIDFNHKGKIEAISIK' A
#
# COMPACT_ATOMS: atom_id res chain seq x y z
N MET A 1 -9.73 5.31 1.00
CA MET A 1 -9.54 4.88 -0.40
C MET A 1 -9.74 3.36 -0.48
N VAL A 2 -10.50 2.93 -1.46
CA VAL A 2 -10.71 1.49 -1.71
C VAL A 2 -9.90 1.10 -2.94
N VAL A 3 -9.04 0.08 -2.78
CA VAL A 3 -8.17 -0.39 -3.86
C VAL A 3 -8.16 -1.91 -3.90
N GLN A 4 -7.82 -2.47 -5.07
CA GLN A 4 -7.56 -3.88 -5.23
C GLN A 4 -6.05 -4.09 -5.22
N VAL A 5 -5.56 -4.93 -4.32
CA VAL A 5 -4.12 -5.23 -4.21
C VAL A 5 -3.79 -6.37 -5.15
N VAL A 6 -2.96 -6.10 -6.15
CA VAL A 6 -2.60 -7.10 -7.16
C VAL A 6 -1.15 -7.57 -7.06
N GLY A 7 -0.35 -6.91 -6.22
CA GLY A 7 1.04 -7.30 -6.00
C GLY A 7 1.54 -6.82 -4.65
N ARG A 8 2.56 -7.49 -4.12
CA ARG A 8 3.13 -7.17 -2.83
C ARG A 8 4.63 -7.46 -2.87
N GLN A 9 5.44 -6.50 -2.38
CA GLN A 9 6.89 -6.65 -2.36
C GLN A 9 7.44 -6.17 -1.03
N LYS A 10 8.12 -7.03 -0.30
CA LYS A 10 8.83 -6.62 0.91
C LYS A 10 10.10 -5.87 0.53
N ILE A 11 10.38 -4.80 1.26
CA ILE A 11 11.54 -3.95 1.06
C ILE A 11 12.35 -3.91 2.35
N SER A 12 13.66 -4.09 2.23
CA SER A 12 14.58 -3.94 3.34
C SER A 12 15.91 -3.48 2.78
N PHE A 13 16.36 -2.28 3.14
CA PHE A 13 17.64 -1.78 2.68
C PHE A 13 18.18 -0.72 3.66
N ASN A 14 19.49 -0.49 3.58
CA ASN A 14 20.16 0.55 4.36
C ASN A 14 20.39 1.76 3.48
N THR A 15 20.13 2.95 4.02
CA THR A 15 20.40 4.20 3.32
C THR A 15 21.86 4.59 3.49
N LYS A 16 22.32 5.59 2.72
CA LYS A 16 23.69 6.08 2.78
C LYS A 16 24.04 6.70 4.14
N ASP A 17 23.06 7.23 4.85
CA ASP A 17 23.27 7.84 6.15
C ASP A 17 23.26 6.84 7.32
N GLY A 18 23.18 5.55 7.02
CA GLY A 18 23.18 4.51 8.02
C GLY A 18 21.81 4.12 8.55
N SER A 19 20.74 4.73 8.06
CA SER A 19 19.38 4.37 8.44
C SER A 19 18.94 3.09 7.74
N HIS A 20 18.07 2.33 8.40
CA HIS A 20 17.47 1.12 7.83
C HIS A 20 16.02 1.41 7.43
N VAL A 21 15.67 1.07 6.20
CA VAL A 21 14.31 1.19 5.70
C VAL A 21 13.72 -0.19 5.53
N GLU A 22 12.56 -0.42 6.16
CA GLU A 22 11.86 -1.69 6.08
C GLU A 22 10.36 -1.44 5.93
N GLY A 23 9.73 -2.15 5.02
CA GLY A 23 8.30 -1.99 4.77
C GLY A 23 7.85 -2.89 3.63
N THR A 24 6.70 -2.54 3.08
CA THR A 24 6.10 -3.30 1.98
C THR A 24 5.55 -2.33 0.94
N ASN A 25 5.84 -2.59 -0.34
CA ASN A 25 5.15 -1.93 -1.43
C ASN A 25 3.92 -2.76 -1.81
N LEU A 26 2.77 -2.11 -1.90
CA LEU A 26 1.56 -2.71 -2.42
C LEU A 26 1.30 -2.14 -3.80
N TYR A 27 1.13 -3.02 -4.78
CA TYR A 27 0.76 -2.63 -6.14
C TYR A 27 -0.74 -2.76 -6.27
N CYS A 28 -1.42 -1.65 -6.55
CA CYS A 28 -2.87 -1.56 -6.41
C CYS A 28 -3.53 -1.02 -7.67
N LEU A 29 -4.78 -1.40 -7.85
CA LEU A 29 -5.66 -0.86 -8.89
C LEU A 29 -6.84 -0.18 -8.22
N ALA A 30 -7.23 0.98 -8.72
CA ALA A 30 -8.35 1.74 -8.19
C ALA A 30 -9.19 2.33 -9.32
N HIS A 31 -10.49 2.50 -9.05
CA HIS A 31 -11.37 3.17 -9.99
C HIS A 31 -11.15 4.69 -9.88
N ASN A 32 -10.91 5.31 -11.03
CA ASN A 32 -10.81 6.77 -11.12
C ASN A 32 -11.59 7.21 -12.36
N PRO A 33 -12.71 7.96 -12.20
CA PRO A 33 -13.54 8.34 -13.35
C PRO A 33 -12.84 9.22 -14.38
N LYS A 34 -11.69 9.80 -14.04
CA LYS A 34 -10.91 10.61 -14.97
C LYS A 34 -9.97 9.79 -15.84
N ILE A 35 -9.89 8.48 -15.60
CA ILE A 35 -8.99 7.57 -16.30
C ILE A 35 -9.81 6.51 -17.00
N ASP A 36 -9.51 6.25 -18.27
CA ASP A 36 -10.06 5.10 -18.98
C ASP A 36 -9.40 3.83 -18.41
N GLY A 37 -10.23 2.93 -17.87
CA GLY A 37 -9.75 1.74 -17.20
C GLY A 37 -9.48 2.00 -15.73
N LEU A 38 -8.49 1.33 -15.17
CA LEU A 38 -8.16 1.43 -13.75
C LEU A 38 -6.85 2.20 -13.57
N GLU A 39 -6.81 2.98 -12.49
CA GLU A 39 -5.57 3.65 -12.10
C GLU A 39 -4.66 2.66 -11.40
N ALA A 40 -3.43 2.52 -11.88
CA ALA A 40 -2.41 1.70 -11.24
C ALA A 40 -1.56 2.56 -10.32
N MET A 41 -1.31 2.07 -9.12
CA MET A 41 -0.51 2.81 -8.15
C MET A 41 0.35 1.90 -7.30
N LYS A 42 1.44 2.46 -6.77
CA LYS A 42 2.31 1.79 -5.82
C LYS A 42 2.20 2.54 -4.50
N LEU A 43 1.85 1.83 -3.43
CA LEU A 43 1.71 2.42 -2.10
C LEU A 43 2.75 1.80 -1.17
N TYR A 44 3.55 2.64 -0.51
CA TYR A 44 4.53 2.17 0.47
C TYR A 44 3.88 2.09 1.85
N VAL A 45 4.02 0.92 2.49
CA VAL A 45 3.50 0.67 3.84
C VAL A 45 4.69 0.47 4.76
N PRO A 46 4.96 1.41 5.68
CA PRO A 46 6.04 1.24 6.66
C PRO A 46 5.83 0.02 7.54
N VAL A 47 6.91 -0.52 8.09
CA VAL A 47 6.85 -1.73 8.90
C VAL A 47 5.96 -1.60 10.14
N GLU A 48 5.84 -0.39 10.69
CA GLU A 48 5.00 -0.12 11.87
C GLU A 48 3.51 -0.14 11.58
N ILE A 49 3.10 -0.11 10.30
CA ILE A 49 1.70 -0.21 9.92
C ILE A 49 1.39 -1.67 9.67
N GLU A 50 0.40 -2.21 10.40
CA GLU A 50 0.02 -3.60 10.27
C GLU A 50 -0.73 -3.87 8.98
N ILE A 51 -0.27 -4.86 8.22
CA ILE A 51 -0.99 -5.37 7.05
C ILE A 51 -1.86 -6.53 7.52
N PRO A 52 -3.17 -6.53 7.20
CA PRO A 52 -4.04 -7.61 7.64
C PRO A 52 -3.51 -9.00 7.24
N LYS A 53 -3.51 -9.93 8.19
CA LYS A 53 -2.96 -11.27 7.97
C LYS A 53 -3.69 -12.06 6.89
N GLY A 54 -4.96 -11.78 6.69
CA GLY A 54 -5.77 -12.44 5.66
C GLY A 54 -5.69 -11.79 4.29
N LEU A 55 -4.76 -10.86 4.09
CA LEU A 55 -4.65 -10.16 2.80
C LEU A 55 -4.12 -11.11 1.73
N GLU A 56 -4.95 -11.40 0.74
CA GLU A 56 -4.57 -12.19 -0.42
C GLU A 56 -4.44 -11.29 -1.64
N LEU A 57 -3.69 -11.75 -2.64
CA LEU A 57 -3.62 -11.03 -3.91
C LEU A 57 -5.01 -10.99 -4.55
N ASN A 58 -5.32 -9.87 -5.19
CA ASN A 58 -6.63 -9.53 -5.76
C ASN A 58 -7.69 -9.16 -4.73
N ALA A 59 -7.34 -9.13 -3.44
CA ALA A 59 -8.27 -8.68 -2.41
C ALA A 59 -8.52 -7.17 -2.51
N THR A 60 -9.74 -6.77 -2.15
CA THR A 60 -10.11 -5.36 -2.05
C THR A 60 -9.91 -4.91 -0.61
N VAL A 61 -9.21 -3.79 -0.44
CA VAL A 61 -8.91 -3.25 0.89
C VAL A 61 -9.32 -1.79 0.96
N HIS A 62 -9.56 -1.35 2.18
CA HIS A 62 -9.76 0.07 2.50
C HIS A 62 -8.48 0.61 3.10
N ILE A 63 -7.96 1.71 2.56
CA ILE A 63 -6.75 2.35 3.04
C ILE A 63 -7.08 3.74 3.57
N ASP A 64 -6.69 3.99 4.81
CA ASP A 64 -6.82 5.30 5.44
C ASP A 64 -5.49 6.03 5.42
N PHE A 65 -5.54 7.30 5.06
CA PHE A 65 -4.37 8.17 5.03
C PHE A 65 -4.47 9.20 6.15
N ASN A 66 -3.32 9.59 6.70
CA ASN A 66 -3.28 10.68 7.66
C ASN A 66 -3.30 12.03 6.93
N HIS A 67 -3.30 13.12 7.70
CA HIS A 67 -3.36 14.47 7.13
C HIS A 67 -2.11 14.84 6.30
N LYS A 68 -1.04 14.07 6.39
CA LYS A 68 0.18 14.26 5.59
C LYS A 68 0.17 13.44 4.30
N GLY A 69 -0.90 12.67 4.05
CA GLY A 69 -1.02 11.84 2.88
C GLY A 69 -0.30 10.50 2.97
N LYS A 70 0.14 10.11 4.17
CA LYS A 70 0.78 8.82 4.38
C LYS A 70 -0.23 7.80 4.89
N ILE A 71 0.01 6.53 4.59
CA ILE A 71 -0.88 5.45 5.03
C ILE A 71 -0.88 5.36 6.55
N GLU A 72 -2.08 5.32 7.13
CA GLU A 72 -2.28 5.20 8.57
C GLU A 72 -2.82 3.83 8.95
N ALA A 73 -3.71 3.26 8.14
CA ALA A 73 -4.32 1.97 8.43
C ALA A 73 -4.78 1.29 7.15
N ILE A 74 -4.79 -0.04 7.17
CA ILE A 74 -5.27 -0.89 6.09
C ILE A 74 -6.24 -1.90 6.68
N SER A 75 -7.43 -2.03 6.08
CA SER A 75 -8.41 -3.02 6.49
C SER A 75 -8.96 -3.75 5.27
N ILE A 76 -9.30 -5.03 5.44
CA ILE A 76 -9.94 -5.83 4.40
C ILE A 76 -11.39 -5.41 4.30
N LYS A 77 -11.82 -5.15 3.08
CA LYS A 77 -13.19 -4.73 2.84
C LYS A 77 -14.14 -5.93 2.78
#